data_29617ebf9df01321bc3c43454bd7bf72
#
_entry.id   29617ebf9df01321bc3c43454bd7bf72
#
_cell.length_a   1.000
_cell.length_b   1.000
_cell.length_c   1.000
_cell.angle_alpha   90.00
_cell.angle_beta   90.00
_cell.angle_gamma   90.00
#
_symmetry.space_group_name_H-M   'P 1'
#
loop_
_entity.id
_entity.type
_entity.pdbx_description
1 polymer ?
#
loop_
_entity_poly.entity_id
_entity_poly.type
_entity_poly.pdbx_seq_one_letter_code
_entity_poly.pdbx_strand_id
1 'polypeptide(L)'
;MARLWLEAEAFDTLGGWVIDQQSVDQMGSAYVMAHGLGVPVADAETVCCVPQSGDWTVWVRTRDWTAVWGRGEPAGRFNVLLNGVPLPQVLGTNGPSWGWQKAGICHLEEGDTRICLHDLSGFNGRCDALYLTTDPSETPPDGCLELAELRREASGTVTHDDPVIYDLAIAGGGMAGVCAAIAAMRTGSRVVLIQDRSVLGGCNSSEIRVPL
;
A
#
# COMPACT_ATOMS: atom_id res chain seq x y z
N MET A 1 -22.86 -8.01 -0.84
CA MET A 1 -21.96 -7.48 0.18
C MET A 1 -20.95 -6.62 -0.53
N ALA A 2 -20.70 -5.41 -0.04
CA ALA A 2 -19.75 -4.50 -0.68
C ALA A 2 -18.36 -4.70 -0.09
N ARG A 3 -17.34 -4.52 -0.92
CA ARG A 3 -15.93 -4.65 -0.59
C ARG A 3 -15.16 -3.48 -1.19
N LEU A 4 -14.13 -3.02 -0.51
CA LEU A 4 -13.17 -2.04 -1.01
C LEU A 4 -11.76 -2.53 -0.71
N TRP A 5 -10.88 -2.35 -1.68
CA TRP A 5 -9.45 -2.62 -1.55
C TRP A 5 -8.66 -1.34 -1.84
N LEU A 6 -7.74 -1.02 -0.97
CA LEU A 6 -6.88 0.16 -1.11
C LEU A 6 -5.43 -0.26 -0.88
N GLU A 7 -4.61 -0.11 -1.90
CA GLU A 7 -3.15 -0.25 -1.78
C GLU A 7 -2.60 1.00 -1.10
N ALA A 8 -1.85 0.83 -0.03
CA ALA A 8 -1.34 1.99 0.73
C ALA A 8 -0.33 2.82 -0.07
N GLU A 9 0.46 2.17 -0.94
CA GLU A 9 1.41 2.85 -1.83
C GLU A 9 0.74 3.64 -2.96
N ALA A 10 -0.56 3.39 -3.22
CA ALA A 10 -1.35 4.11 -4.21
C ALA A 10 -2.15 5.29 -3.64
N PHE A 11 -1.94 5.65 -2.37
CA PHE A 11 -2.61 6.81 -1.78
C PHE A 11 -2.25 8.11 -2.52
N ASP A 12 -3.19 9.04 -2.60
CA ASP A 12 -3.05 10.32 -3.32
C ASP A 12 -1.88 11.16 -2.82
N THR A 13 -1.61 11.10 -1.51
CA THR A 13 -0.42 11.67 -0.90
C THR A 13 0.14 10.72 0.15
N LEU A 14 1.44 10.52 0.12
CA LEU A 14 2.13 9.68 1.10
C LEU A 14 2.59 10.46 2.34
N GLY A 15 2.47 11.80 2.33
CA GLY A 15 2.96 12.61 3.45
C GLY A 15 4.42 12.34 3.76
N GLY A 16 4.69 11.81 4.96
CA GLY A 16 6.04 11.39 5.34
C GLY A 16 6.29 9.88 5.26
N TRP A 17 5.34 9.11 4.73
CA TRP A 17 5.51 7.69 4.49
C TRP A 17 6.29 7.46 3.20
N VAL A 18 7.11 6.42 3.20
CA VAL A 18 7.94 6.05 2.04
C VAL A 18 7.56 4.68 1.52
N ILE A 19 7.60 4.50 0.20
CA ILE A 19 7.36 3.21 -0.43
C ILE A 19 8.55 2.29 -0.20
N ASP A 20 8.28 1.04 0.20
CA ASP A 20 9.27 -0.01 0.38
C ASP A 20 8.80 -1.29 -0.31
N GLN A 21 9.72 -2.03 -0.91
CA GLN A 21 9.43 -3.22 -1.73
C GLN A 21 10.13 -4.50 -1.22
N GLN A 22 10.71 -4.46 -0.02
CA GLN A 22 11.50 -5.58 0.51
C GLN A 22 10.70 -6.87 0.75
N SER A 23 9.37 -6.79 0.74
CA SER A 23 8.47 -7.92 0.99
C SER A 23 7.51 -8.21 -0.16
N VAL A 24 7.83 -7.76 -1.37
CA VAL A 24 6.98 -7.96 -2.57
C VAL A 24 6.69 -9.43 -2.84
N ASP A 25 7.63 -10.33 -2.55
CA ASP A 25 7.45 -11.79 -2.65
C ASP A 25 6.34 -12.34 -1.73
N GLN A 26 6.04 -11.65 -0.63
CA GLN A 26 5.00 -12.01 0.33
C GLN A 26 3.69 -11.24 0.10
N MET A 27 3.80 -10.02 -0.42
CA MET A 27 2.70 -9.08 -0.55
C MET A 27 2.06 -9.12 -1.94
N GLY A 28 2.86 -9.38 -2.97
CA GLY A 28 2.48 -9.19 -4.37
C GLY A 28 2.49 -7.72 -4.81
N SER A 29 2.78 -6.79 -3.89
CA SER A 29 2.85 -5.34 -4.11
C SER A 29 3.94 -4.73 -3.23
N ALA A 30 4.16 -3.42 -3.34
CA ALA A 30 4.91 -2.63 -2.38
C ALA A 30 4.08 -2.40 -1.11
N TYR A 31 4.66 -1.73 -0.14
CA TYR A 31 3.98 -1.23 1.06
C TYR A 31 4.53 0.14 1.44
N VAL A 32 3.86 0.85 2.32
CA VAL A 32 4.37 2.12 2.86
C VAL A 32 4.93 1.95 4.27
N MET A 33 5.92 2.77 4.60
CA MET A 33 6.62 2.75 5.88
C MET A 33 6.81 4.15 6.44
N ALA A 34 6.41 4.38 7.69
CA ALA A 34 6.59 5.65 8.40
C ALA A 34 8.03 5.79 8.91
N HIS A 35 8.93 6.36 8.08
CA HIS A 35 10.37 6.43 8.38
C HIS A 35 10.76 7.79 8.96
N GLY A 36 10.37 8.06 10.21
CA GLY A 36 10.58 9.33 10.91
C GLY A 36 11.72 9.34 11.94
N LEU A 37 12.50 8.25 12.07
CA LEU A 37 13.60 8.12 13.04
C LEU A 37 13.16 8.42 14.50
N GLY A 38 11.94 8.00 14.87
CA GLY A 38 11.37 8.22 16.19
C GLY A 38 10.56 9.51 16.32
N VAL A 39 10.37 10.25 15.24
CA VAL A 39 9.47 11.41 15.18
C VAL A 39 8.31 11.07 14.24
N PRO A 40 7.05 11.14 14.70
CA PRO A 40 5.91 10.88 13.84
C PRO A 40 5.95 11.68 12.54
N VAL A 41 5.65 11.00 11.43
CA VAL A 41 5.67 11.61 10.09
C VAL A 41 4.29 12.16 9.73
N ALA A 42 4.23 13.00 8.69
CA ALA A 42 2.97 13.49 8.16
C ALA A 42 2.12 12.33 7.60
N ASP A 43 0.80 12.46 7.71
CA ASP A 43 -0.16 11.44 7.31
C ASP A 43 -0.09 11.11 5.83
N ALA A 44 -0.24 9.83 5.49
CA ALA A 44 -0.57 9.43 4.14
C ALA A 44 -2.09 9.44 3.98
N GLU A 45 -2.59 9.97 2.87
CA GLU A 45 -4.01 10.25 2.68
C GLU A 45 -4.50 9.86 1.28
N THR A 46 -5.73 9.38 1.25
CA THR A 46 -6.46 9.16 -0.01
C THR A 46 -7.96 9.39 0.20
N VAL A 47 -8.69 9.52 -0.91
CA VAL A 47 -10.14 9.54 -0.93
C VAL A 47 -10.65 8.34 -1.70
N CYS A 48 -11.54 7.57 -1.09
CA CYS A 48 -12.23 6.47 -1.77
C CYS A 48 -13.73 6.71 -1.85
N CYS A 49 -14.35 6.22 -2.92
CA CYS A 49 -15.80 6.25 -3.07
C CYS A 49 -16.41 5.02 -2.41
N VAL A 50 -17.16 5.22 -1.34
CA VAL A 50 -17.90 4.18 -0.64
C VAL A 50 -19.18 3.87 -1.44
N PRO A 51 -19.40 2.63 -1.90
CA PRO A 51 -20.46 2.31 -2.84
C PRO A 51 -21.86 2.22 -2.22
N GLN A 52 -21.97 2.16 -0.90
CA GLN A 52 -23.24 2.12 -0.17
C GLN A 52 -23.05 2.49 1.29
N SER A 53 -24.03 3.15 1.90
CA SER A 53 -24.05 3.45 3.34
C SER A 53 -24.21 2.15 4.16
N GLY A 54 -23.57 2.11 5.33
CA GLY A 54 -23.68 0.99 6.27
C GLY A 54 -22.48 0.84 7.19
N ASP A 55 -22.51 -0.24 7.97
CA ASP A 55 -21.40 -0.57 8.87
C ASP A 55 -20.33 -1.36 8.10
N TRP A 56 -19.10 -0.87 8.19
CA TRP A 56 -17.95 -1.43 7.52
C TRP A 56 -16.92 -1.93 8.54
N THR A 57 -16.49 -3.17 8.37
CA THR A 57 -15.31 -3.70 9.07
C THR A 57 -14.07 -3.29 8.28
N VAL A 58 -13.09 -2.68 8.98
CA VAL A 58 -11.83 -2.23 8.40
C VAL A 58 -10.69 -3.13 8.86
N TRP A 59 -10.03 -3.74 7.90
CA TRP A 59 -8.84 -4.56 8.08
C TRP A 59 -7.64 -3.86 7.47
N VAL A 60 -6.50 -3.97 8.13
CA VAL A 60 -5.21 -3.40 7.65
C VAL A 60 -4.17 -4.50 7.64
N ARG A 61 -3.51 -4.67 6.52
CA ARG A 61 -2.40 -5.61 6.40
C ARG A 61 -1.11 -4.94 6.86
N THR A 62 -0.58 -5.43 7.98
CA THR A 62 0.54 -4.81 8.70
C THR A 62 1.35 -5.85 9.46
N ARG A 63 2.40 -5.44 10.14
CA ARG A 63 3.21 -6.28 11.02
C ARG A 63 3.86 -5.47 12.13
N ASP A 64 4.14 -6.11 13.26
CA ASP A 64 5.12 -5.60 14.23
C ASP A 64 6.53 -6.07 13.83
N TRP A 65 7.25 -5.19 13.14
CA TRP A 65 8.59 -5.52 12.67
C TRP A 65 9.61 -5.70 13.80
N THR A 66 9.30 -5.23 15.03
CA THR A 66 10.16 -5.35 16.20
C THR A 66 9.92 -6.63 17.01
N ALA A 67 8.82 -7.32 16.78
CA ALA A 67 8.47 -8.53 17.52
C ALA A 67 9.51 -9.66 17.42
N VAL A 68 10.33 -9.67 16.37
CA VAL A 68 11.45 -10.64 16.21
C VAL A 68 12.49 -10.56 17.33
N TRP A 69 12.62 -9.39 17.98
CA TRP A 69 13.56 -9.20 19.08
C TRP A 69 12.93 -9.47 20.46
N GLY A 70 11.60 -9.70 20.52
CA GLY A 70 10.88 -10.17 21.71
C GLY A 70 10.95 -9.25 22.93
N ARG A 71 11.24 -7.96 22.75
CA ARG A 71 11.41 -7.01 23.85
C ARG A 71 10.71 -5.68 23.60
N GLY A 72 9.95 -5.24 24.58
CA GLY A 72 9.32 -3.92 24.59
C GLY A 72 7.98 -3.83 23.86
N GLU A 73 7.45 -2.62 23.80
CA GLU A 73 6.26 -2.32 23.02
C GLU A 73 6.57 -2.28 21.53
N PRO A 74 5.59 -2.61 20.66
CA PRO A 74 5.73 -2.46 19.21
C PRO A 74 6.19 -1.06 18.85
N ALA A 75 7.24 -0.97 18.02
CA ALA A 75 7.83 0.33 17.70
C ALA A 75 7.10 1.04 16.56
N GLY A 76 6.60 0.31 15.57
CA GLY A 76 5.97 0.88 14.38
C GLY A 76 4.45 1.02 14.48
N ARG A 77 3.97 1.82 15.44
CA ARG A 77 2.54 1.99 15.72
C ARG A 77 1.92 3.11 14.90
N PHE A 78 0.70 2.87 14.42
CA PHE A 78 -0.08 3.86 13.69
C PHE A 78 -1.58 3.61 13.83
N ASN A 79 -2.41 4.57 13.44
CA ASN A 79 -3.86 4.46 13.36
C ASN A 79 -4.34 4.67 11.92
N VAL A 80 -5.55 4.18 11.62
CA VAL A 80 -6.33 4.60 10.46
C VAL A 80 -7.36 5.61 10.92
N LEU A 81 -7.44 6.74 10.22
CA LEU A 81 -8.49 7.74 10.42
C LEU A 81 -9.45 7.71 9.22
N LEU A 82 -10.74 7.77 9.51
CA LEU A 82 -11.79 7.92 8.52
C LEU A 82 -12.49 9.27 8.74
N ASN A 83 -12.45 10.14 7.75
CA ASN A 83 -12.95 11.52 7.84
C ASN A 83 -12.41 12.27 9.07
N GLY A 84 -11.14 12.02 9.42
CA GLY A 84 -10.47 12.63 10.57
C GLY A 84 -10.75 11.97 11.94
N VAL A 85 -11.58 10.91 11.98
CA VAL A 85 -11.89 10.17 13.21
C VAL A 85 -11.04 8.89 13.26
N PRO A 86 -10.19 8.71 14.30
CA PRO A 86 -9.37 7.50 14.42
C PRO A 86 -10.23 6.27 14.73
N LEU A 87 -9.90 5.16 14.09
CA LEU A 87 -10.43 3.84 14.46
C LEU A 87 -9.85 3.39 15.81
N PRO A 88 -10.57 2.53 16.55
CA PRO A 88 -10.25 2.25 17.97
C PRO A 88 -8.94 1.47 18.17
N GLN A 89 -8.45 0.75 17.16
CA GLN A 89 -7.30 -0.12 17.32
C GLN A 89 -6.00 0.56 16.86
N VAL A 90 -4.96 0.44 17.66
CA VAL A 90 -3.59 0.76 17.27
C VAL A 90 -3.04 -0.39 16.44
N LEU A 91 -2.48 -0.08 15.30
CA LEU A 91 -1.99 -1.01 14.30
C LEU A 91 -0.46 -1.16 14.34
N GLY A 92 0.06 -2.19 13.65
CA GLY A 92 1.49 -2.52 13.68
C GLY A 92 1.91 -3.24 14.96
N THR A 93 0.99 -3.96 15.61
CA THR A 93 1.17 -4.57 16.94
C THR A 93 1.04 -6.10 16.96
N ASN A 94 0.67 -6.74 15.87
CA ASN A 94 0.37 -8.16 15.78
C ASN A 94 1.52 -8.98 15.20
N GLY A 95 2.53 -9.29 16.02
CA GLY A 95 3.58 -10.26 15.68
C GLY A 95 4.47 -9.89 14.50
N PRO A 96 5.51 -10.68 14.22
CA PRO A 96 6.57 -10.33 13.27
C PRO A 96 6.20 -10.58 11.81
N SER A 97 5.22 -11.40 11.54
CA SER A 97 4.78 -11.72 10.18
C SER A 97 3.77 -10.71 9.67
N TRP A 98 3.76 -10.49 8.36
CA TRP A 98 2.66 -9.78 7.72
C TRP A 98 1.35 -10.51 7.93
N GLY A 99 0.31 -9.77 8.21
CA GLY A 99 -1.03 -10.32 8.42
C GLY A 99 -2.06 -9.22 8.62
N TRP A 100 -3.31 -9.62 8.67
CA TRP A 100 -4.43 -8.72 8.83
C TRP A 100 -4.68 -8.39 10.29
N GLN A 101 -4.75 -7.11 10.59
CA GLN A 101 -5.16 -6.58 11.88
C GLN A 101 -6.46 -5.79 11.70
N LYS A 102 -7.49 -6.14 12.48
CA LYS A 102 -8.76 -5.41 12.45
C LYS A 102 -8.58 -4.05 13.10
N ALA A 103 -8.78 -2.98 12.32
CA ALA A 103 -8.68 -1.61 12.83
C ALA A 103 -9.95 -1.18 13.59
N GLY A 104 -11.11 -1.70 13.18
CA GLY A 104 -12.37 -1.41 13.83
C GLY A 104 -13.58 -1.68 12.94
N ILE A 105 -14.74 -1.24 13.44
CA ILE A 105 -15.98 -1.15 12.67
C ILE A 105 -16.43 0.32 12.73
N CYS A 106 -16.90 0.83 11.61
CA CYS A 106 -17.40 2.20 11.52
C CYS A 106 -18.60 2.26 10.58
N HIS A 107 -19.46 3.24 10.80
CA HIS A 107 -20.50 3.57 9.85
C HIS A 107 -19.96 4.54 8.80
N LEU A 108 -20.11 4.19 7.52
CA LEU A 108 -19.76 5.05 6.39
C LEU A 108 -21.01 5.35 5.57
N GLU A 109 -21.10 6.57 5.08
CA GLU A 109 -22.12 6.98 4.12
C GLU A 109 -21.64 6.69 2.69
N GLU A 110 -22.58 6.46 1.78
CA GLU A 110 -22.31 6.37 0.35
C GLU A 110 -21.67 7.67 -0.15
N GLY A 111 -20.58 7.56 -0.92
CA GLY A 111 -19.85 8.70 -1.47
C GLY A 111 -18.41 8.76 -0.99
N ASP A 112 -17.82 9.92 -1.07
CA ASP A 112 -16.40 10.13 -0.80
C ASP A 112 -16.07 10.05 0.70
N THR A 113 -15.10 9.20 1.01
CA THR A 113 -14.56 9.05 2.37
C THR A 113 -13.05 9.26 2.32
N ARG A 114 -12.57 10.17 3.17
CA ARG A 114 -11.13 10.42 3.36
C ARG A 114 -10.56 9.39 4.32
N ILE A 115 -9.48 8.74 3.90
CA ILE A 115 -8.74 7.75 4.68
C ILE A 115 -7.34 8.26 4.90
N CYS A 116 -6.85 8.19 6.15
CA CYS A 116 -5.49 8.58 6.52
C CYS A 116 -4.81 7.45 7.28
N LEU A 117 -3.52 7.27 7.03
CA LEU A 117 -2.61 6.52 7.88
C LEU A 117 -1.90 7.53 8.79
N HIS A 118 -2.19 7.48 10.08
CA HIS A 118 -1.65 8.40 11.09
C HIS A 118 -0.57 7.73 11.91
N ASP A 119 0.66 8.15 11.72
CA ASP A 119 1.82 7.60 12.42
C ASP A 119 1.88 8.09 13.87
N LEU A 120 2.11 7.16 14.80
CA LEU A 120 2.18 7.46 16.24
C LEU A 120 3.61 7.47 16.79
N SER A 121 4.58 6.96 16.03
CA SER A 121 5.89 6.66 16.58
C SER A 121 7.06 7.16 15.73
N GLY A 122 6.87 7.36 14.45
CA GLY A 122 7.96 7.66 13.51
C GLY A 122 8.95 6.51 13.36
N PHE A 123 8.59 5.31 13.82
CA PHE A 123 9.53 4.19 13.90
C PHE A 123 9.11 3.00 13.05
N ASN A 124 9.00 3.28 11.74
CA ASN A 124 8.78 2.29 10.69
C ASN A 124 7.47 1.51 10.82
N GLY A 125 6.38 2.15 11.20
CA GLY A 125 5.03 1.61 11.01
C GLY A 125 4.85 1.20 9.55
N ARG A 126 4.29 0.00 9.29
CA ARG A 126 4.18 -0.56 7.94
C ARG A 126 2.75 -0.87 7.60
N CYS A 127 2.31 -0.42 6.44
CA CYS A 127 0.99 -0.69 5.90
C CYS A 127 1.10 -1.16 4.45
N ASP A 128 0.56 -2.34 4.14
CA ASP A 128 0.46 -2.88 2.79
C ASP A 128 -0.84 -2.41 2.14
N ALA A 129 -1.96 -2.85 2.70
CA ALA A 129 -3.27 -2.56 2.15
C ALA A 129 -4.32 -2.39 3.24
N LEU A 130 -5.41 -1.72 2.87
CA LEU A 130 -6.64 -1.70 3.64
C LEU A 130 -7.71 -2.48 2.89
N TYR A 131 -8.46 -3.27 3.64
CA TYR A 131 -9.61 -4.00 3.16
C TYR A 131 -10.83 -3.65 3.99
N LEU A 132 -11.86 -3.15 3.33
CA LEU A 132 -13.13 -2.79 3.97
C LEU A 132 -14.23 -3.71 3.46
N THR A 133 -15.05 -4.22 4.36
CA THR A 133 -16.18 -5.09 4.00
C THR A 133 -17.40 -4.80 4.84
N THR A 134 -18.59 -4.93 4.22
CA THR A 134 -19.88 -4.88 4.93
C THR A 134 -20.27 -6.23 5.53
N ASP A 135 -19.46 -7.28 5.32
CA ASP A 135 -19.67 -8.58 5.96
C ASP A 135 -18.90 -8.65 7.29
N PRO A 136 -19.59 -8.62 8.46
CA PRO A 136 -18.91 -8.65 9.75
C PRO A 136 -18.23 -9.99 10.06
N SER A 137 -18.56 -11.05 9.34
CA SER A 137 -18.01 -12.41 9.48
C SER A 137 -16.79 -12.65 8.59
N GLU A 138 -16.54 -11.76 7.63
CA GLU A 138 -15.46 -11.91 6.67
C GLU A 138 -14.10 -11.58 7.29
N THR A 139 -13.15 -12.49 7.10
CA THR A 139 -11.74 -12.28 7.41
C THR A 139 -10.96 -12.42 6.11
N PRO A 140 -10.20 -11.40 5.71
CA PRO A 140 -9.43 -11.49 4.47
C PRO A 140 -8.34 -12.56 4.56
N PRO A 141 -8.06 -13.28 3.45
CA PRO A 141 -7.05 -14.33 3.42
C PRO A 141 -5.64 -13.76 3.49
N ASP A 142 -4.70 -14.58 3.97
CA ASP A 142 -3.27 -14.24 4.06
C ASP A 142 -2.41 -15.01 3.04
N GLY A 143 -2.95 -16.06 2.42
CA GLY A 143 -2.26 -16.83 1.40
C GLY A 143 -1.99 -16.00 0.15
N CYS A 144 -0.82 -16.15 -0.45
CA CYS A 144 -0.36 -15.31 -1.55
C CYS A 144 -1.32 -15.36 -2.77
N LEU A 145 -1.84 -16.55 -3.09
CA LEU A 145 -2.76 -16.74 -4.23
C LEU A 145 -4.15 -16.19 -3.94
N GLU A 146 -4.68 -16.51 -2.75
CA GLU A 146 -6.00 -16.05 -2.31
C GLU A 146 -6.02 -14.54 -2.12
N LEU A 147 -4.91 -13.96 -1.64
CA LEU A 147 -4.74 -12.52 -1.51
C LEU A 147 -4.74 -11.82 -2.87
N ALA A 148 -4.03 -12.39 -3.85
CA ALA A 148 -4.01 -11.86 -5.22
C ALA A 148 -5.40 -11.92 -5.89
N GLU A 149 -6.15 -12.98 -5.62
CA GLU A 149 -7.52 -13.12 -6.12
C GLU A 149 -8.47 -12.10 -5.47
N LEU A 150 -8.43 -11.95 -4.15
CA LEU A 150 -9.22 -10.95 -3.42
C LEU A 150 -8.90 -9.53 -3.90
N ARG A 151 -7.61 -9.21 -4.07
CA ARG A 151 -7.16 -7.91 -4.61
C ARG A 151 -7.77 -7.66 -5.99
N ARG A 152 -7.69 -8.63 -6.88
CA ARG A 152 -8.25 -8.53 -8.24
C ARG A 152 -9.78 -8.34 -8.24
N GLU A 153 -10.49 -9.05 -7.34
CA GLU A 153 -11.94 -8.95 -7.20
C GLU A 153 -12.38 -7.60 -6.62
N ALA A 154 -11.71 -7.15 -5.56
CA ALA A 154 -12.08 -5.94 -4.84
C ALA A 154 -11.64 -4.64 -5.54
N SER A 155 -10.54 -4.67 -6.29
CA SER A 155 -10.09 -3.51 -7.09
C SER A 155 -10.77 -3.41 -8.44
N GLY A 156 -11.39 -4.50 -8.91
CA GLY A 156 -11.88 -4.65 -10.26
C GLY A 156 -10.74 -4.81 -11.28
N THR A 157 -11.03 -5.41 -12.40
CA THR A 157 -10.09 -5.46 -13.53
C THR A 157 -10.39 -4.30 -14.44
N VAL A 158 -9.64 -3.21 -14.32
CA VAL A 158 -9.73 -2.10 -15.27
C VAL A 158 -8.70 -2.35 -16.35
N THR A 159 -9.14 -2.78 -17.53
CA THR A 159 -8.30 -2.79 -18.72
C THR A 159 -8.44 -1.43 -19.40
N HIS A 160 -7.35 -0.68 -19.49
CA HIS A 160 -7.29 0.53 -20.28
C HIS A 160 -6.58 0.21 -21.60
N ASP A 161 -7.29 0.39 -22.70
CA ASP A 161 -6.66 0.43 -24.01
C ASP A 161 -5.97 1.78 -24.15
N ASP A 162 -4.64 1.78 -24.27
CA ASP A 162 -3.90 2.97 -24.58
C ASP A 162 -3.88 3.17 -26.12
N PRO A 163 -4.55 4.20 -26.63
CA PRO A 163 -4.59 4.46 -28.06
C PRO A 163 -3.27 5.00 -28.63
N VAL A 164 -2.28 5.26 -27.78
CA VAL A 164 -0.99 5.79 -28.18
C VAL A 164 -0.15 4.70 -28.86
N ILE A 165 0.36 5.01 -30.04
CA ILE A 165 1.34 4.16 -30.72
C ILE A 165 2.73 4.56 -30.25
N TYR A 166 3.44 3.63 -29.63
CA TYR A 166 4.81 3.80 -29.17
C TYR A 166 5.80 3.23 -30.18
N ASP A 167 6.96 3.89 -30.33
CA ASP A 167 8.06 3.40 -31.17
C ASP A 167 8.83 2.27 -30.49
N LEU A 168 8.83 2.27 -29.13
CA LEU A 168 9.51 1.30 -28.30
C LEU A 168 8.73 1.00 -27.04
N ALA A 169 8.50 -0.30 -26.77
CA ALA A 169 7.99 -0.78 -25.49
C ALA A 169 9.13 -1.50 -24.74
N ILE A 170 9.34 -1.11 -23.47
CA ILE A 170 10.36 -1.69 -22.61
C ILE A 170 9.66 -2.38 -21.45
N ALA A 171 9.86 -3.69 -21.33
CA ALA A 171 9.37 -4.49 -20.22
C ALA A 171 10.42 -4.57 -19.11
N GLY A 172 10.08 -4.05 -17.93
CA GLY A 172 10.94 -4.00 -16.76
C GLY A 172 11.57 -2.63 -16.51
N GLY A 173 11.19 -2.02 -15.40
CA GLY A 173 11.64 -0.71 -14.94
C GLY A 173 12.86 -0.75 -14.00
N GLY A 174 13.67 -1.80 -14.05
CA GLY A 174 14.97 -1.82 -13.40
C GLY A 174 15.94 -0.80 -14.01
N MET A 175 17.15 -0.69 -13.47
CA MET A 175 18.15 0.30 -13.94
C MET A 175 18.36 0.23 -15.46
N ALA A 176 18.46 -0.97 -16.02
CA ALA A 176 18.66 -1.16 -17.47
C ALA A 176 17.49 -0.62 -18.29
N GLY A 177 16.24 -0.93 -17.89
CA GLY A 177 15.04 -0.47 -18.57
C GLY A 177 14.87 1.05 -18.47
N VAL A 178 15.11 1.63 -17.29
CA VAL A 178 15.09 3.09 -17.11
C VAL A 178 16.11 3.79 -18.00
N CYS A 179 17.36 3.29 -18.02
CA CYS A 179 18.40 3.85 -18.86
C CYS A 179 18.06 3.72 -20.36
N ALA A 180 17.52 2.56 -20.78
CA ALA A 180 17.09 2.35 -22.16
C ALA A 180 15.95 3.30 -22.55
N ALA A 181 14.96 3.50 -21.68
CA ALA A 181 13.87 4.43 -21.90
C ALA A 181 14.38 5.87 -22.09
N ILE A 182 15.24 6.33 -21.18
CA ILE A 182 15.83 7.68 -21.26
C ILE A 182 16.66 7.83 -22.55
N ALA A 183 17.47 6.83 -22.92
CA ALA A 183 18.29 6.88 -24.11
C ALA A 183 17.42 6.98 -25.39
N ALA A 184 16.38 6.16 -25.48
CA ALA A 184 15.46 6.19 -26.62
C ALA A 184 14.67 7.50 -26.71
N MET A 185 14.19 8.02 -25.59
CA MET A 185 13.50 9.33 -25.56
C MET A 185 14.42 10.47 -26.02
N ARG A 186 15.70 10.44 -25.65
CA ARG A 186 16.69 11.44 -26.12
C ARG A 186 16.93 11.43 -27.62
N THR A 187 16.62 10.33 -28.31
CA THR A 187 16.67 10.23 -29.78
C THR A 187 15.35 10.59 -30.46
N GLY A 188 14.35 11.02 -29.69
CA GLY A 188 13.05 11.45 -30.22
C GLY A 188 12.01 10.35 -30.32
N SER A 189 12.30 9.13 -29.84
CA SER A 189 11.34 8.01 -29.84
C SER A 189 10.27 8.20 -28.78
N ARG A 190 9.03 7.81 -29.11
CA ARG A 190 7.96 7.66 -28.12
C ARG A 190 8.13 6.30 -27.44
N VAL A 191 8.31 6.30 -26.13
CA VAL A 191 8.63 5.11 -25.34
C VAL A 191 7.56 4.85 -24.30
N VAL A 192 7.16 3.59 -24.15
CA VAL A 192 6.44 3.09 -22.98
C VAL A 192 7.36 2.19 -22.16
N LEU A 193 7.42 2.44 -20.85
CA LEU A 193 8.13 1.61 -19.88
C LEU A 193 7.08 0.91 -19.02
N ILE A 194 7.07 -0.42 -19.06
CA ILE A 194 6.12 -1.25 -18.32
C ILE A 194 6.83 -1.83 -17.12
N GLN A 195 6.29 -1.58 -15.94
CA GLN A 195 6.82 -2.05 -14.65
C GLN A 195 5.69 -2.60 -13.79
N ASP A 196 5.92 -3.72 -13.14
CA ASP A 196 4.98 -4.38 -12.23
C ASP A 196 5.09 -3.89 -10.78
N ARG A 197 6.07 -3.04 -10.49
CA ARG A 197 6.35 -2.52 -9.15
C ARG A 197 6.20 -1.00 -9.09
N SER A 198 5.85 -0.50 -7.93
CA SER A 198 5.54 0.91 -7.72
C SER A 198 6.72 1.87 -7.86
N VAL A 199 7.96 1.36 -7.80
CA VAL A 199 9.18 2.17 -7.86
C VAL A 199 10.08 1.69 -8.97
N LEU A 200 10.56 2.62 -9.79
CA LEU A 200 11.57 2.36 -10.84
C LEU A 200 12.98 2.30 -10.24
N GLY A 201 13.90 1.62 -10.93
CA GLY A 201 15.33 1.58 -10.59
C GLY A 201 15.83 0.22 -10.12
N GLY A 202 14.96 -0.71 -9.76
CA GLY A 202 15.35 -2.05 -9.30
C GLY A 202 16.29 -1.99 -8.08
N CYS A 203 17.45 -2.65 -8.14
CA CYS A 203 18.41 -2.69 -7.03
C CYS A 203 18.91 -1.32 -6.54
N ASN A 204 18.79 -0.27 -7.36
CA ASN A 204 19.18 1.10 -7.01
C ASN A 204 18.02 1.94 -6.47
N SER A 205 16.89 1.32 -6.22
CA SER A 205 15.72 1.93 -5.59
C SER A 205 15.54 1.46 -4.16
N SER A 206 14.42 1.82 -3.54
CA SER A 206 14.02 1.31 -2.22
C SER A 206 13.81 -0.21 -2.19
N GLU A 207 13.76 -0.89 -3.34
CA GLU A 207 13.56 -2.33 -3.43
C GLU A 207 14.65 -3.14 -2.69
N ILE A 208 15.93 -2.77 -2.87
CA ILE A 208 17.06 -3.44 -2.19
C ILE A 208 17.89 -2.44 -1.39
N ARG A 209 17.78 -1.13 -1.68
CA ARG A 209 18.51 -0.05 -1.02
C ARG A 209 20.04 -0.21 -1.11
N VAL A 210 20.53 -0.65 -2.27
CA VAL A 210 21.98 -0.66 -2.52
C VAL A 210 22.42 0.78 -2.79
N PRO A 211 23.32 1.35 -1.97
CA PRO A 211 23.85 2.67 -2.26
C PRO A 211 24.68 2.65 -3.55
N LEU A 212 24.57 3.71 -4.32
CA LEU A 212 25.36 3.95 -5.53
C LEU A 212 26.75 4.49 -5.18
#